data_de61140b87b71bec2fc12e7f16504694
#
_entry.id   de61140b87b71bec2fc12e7f16504694
#
_cell.length_a   1.000
_cell.length_b   1.000
_cell.length_c   1.000
_cell.angle_alpha   90.00
_cell.angle_beta   90.00
_cell.angle_gamma   90.00
#
_symmetry.space_group_name_H-M   'P 1'
#
loop_
_entity.id
_entity.type
_entity.pdbx_description
1 polymer ?
#
loop_
_entity_poly.entity_id
_entity_poly.type
_entity_poly.pdbx_seq_one_letter_code
_entity_poly.pdbx_strand_id
1 'polypeptide(L)'
;MNRRRMAGLAAALMLMTFAPIHTHAALRRVPEGMKTEQGEWTTKSKKDKEKDEESWQQEMLDSVNAARKKAGVAPLELDKKVGKAAQLRANECKQSYDHTRPNGKKSKTALDDAGVSYSWWGENINEKQKTVQSTMQSWMESKGHKANILNEKYTKVGFGRAKDESGSYYWVQMFAKTK
;
A
#
# COMPACT_ATOMS: atom_id res chain seq x y z
N MET A 1 -22.20 27.54 62.85
CA MET A 1 -20.99 27.65 63.74
C MET A 1 -19.87 26.85 63.09
N ASN A 2 -18.89 27.44 62.71
CA ASN A 2 -17.45 27.36 62.83
C ASN A 2 -16.72 27.86 61.54
N ARG A 3 -16.15 29.04 61.72
CA ARG A 3 -15.16 29.70 60.95
C ARG A 3 -13.80 28.95 61.09
N ARG A 4 -12.97 28.96 60.05
CA ARG A 4 -11.49 29.08 60.13
C ARG A 4 -10.95 28.65 58.77
N ARG A 5 -9.98 29.24 58.11
CA ARG A 5 -9.11 30.40 58.23
C ARG A 5 -8.33 30.40 56.93
N MET A 6 -8.20 31.55 56.34
CA MET A 6 -7.27 31.81 55.23
C MET A 6 -5.82 31.59 55.72
N ALA A 7 -4.98 31.01 54.86
CA ALA A 7 -3.54 31.22 54.89
C ALA A 7 -3.08 31.49 53.47
N GLY A 8 -2.67 32.72 53.22
CA GLY A 8 -2.07 33.15 51.99
C GLY A 8 -0.62 32.63 51.93
N LEU A 9 -0.18 32.24 50.75
CA LEU A 9 1.21 32.04 50.45
C LEU A 9 1.58 32.91 49.24
N ALA A 10 2.49 33.84 49.53
CA ALA A 10 3.02 34.80 48.57
C ALA A 10 3.84 34.08 47.50
N ALA A 11 3.51 34.32 46.22
CA ALA A 11 4.33 33.90 45.11
C ALA A 11 5.45 34.88 44.91
N ALA A 12 6.67 34.47 45.13
CA ALA A 12 7.87 35.21 44.77
C ALA A 12 8.11 35.11 43.26
N LEU A 13 7.95 36.24 42.56
CA LEU A 13 8.25 36.40 41.14
C LEU A 13 9.76 36.53 40.98
N MET A 14 10.41 35.46 40.51
CA MET A 14 11.84 35.48 40.17
C MET A 14 11.99 35.85 38.70
N LEU A 15 12.38 37.14 38.46
CA LEU A 15 12.78 37.62 37.15
C LEU A 15 14.12 36.98 36.79
N MET A 16 14.11 36.03 35.87
CA MET A 16 15.35 35.57 35.21
C MET A 16 15.60 36.48 34.00
N THR A 17 16.61 37.32 34.12
CA THR A 17 17.16 38.10 33.02
C THR A 17 17.99 37.15 32.14
N PHE A 18 17.53 36.92 30.91
CA PHE A 18 18.31 36.22 29.89
C PHE A 18 19.30 37.22 29.26
N ALA A 19 20.59 37.05 29.52
CA ALA A 19 21.64 37.69 28.77
C ALA A 19 21.82 36.99 27.40
N PRO A 20 22.02 37.74 26.30
CA PRO A 20 22.26 37.08 25.01
C PRO A 20 23.70 36.51 24.96
N ILE A 21 23.79 35.20 24.83
CA ILE A 21 25.06 34.51 24.58
C ILE A 21 25.39 34.72 23.09
N HIS A 22 26.33 35.62 22.80
CA HIS A 22 26.95 35.70 21.48
C HIS A 22 27.96 34.55 21.37
N THR A 23 27.55 33.44 20.80
CA THR A 23 28.48 32.40 20.38
C THR A 23 29.01 32.74 19.00
N HIS A 24 30.23 33.29 18.95
CA HIS A 24 31.03 33.26 17.74
C HIS A 24 31.31 31.81 17.37
N ALA A 25 30.57 31.30 16.36
CA ALA A 25 30.90 30.01 15.74
C ALA A 25 32.22 30.19 14.97
N ALA A 26 33.31 29.77 15.59
CA ALA A 26 34.58 29.63 14.88
C ALA A 26 34.39 28.55 13.81
N LEU A 27 34.45 28.93 12.55
CA LEU A 27 34.57 28.07 11.39
C LEU A 27 35.80 27.15 11.57
N ARG A 28 35.62 25.97 12.12
CA ARG A 28 36.61 24.89 12.06
C ARG A 28 36.70 24.46 10.61
N ARG A 29 37.82 24.75 9.94
CA ARG A 29 38.17 24.12 8.66
C ARG A 29 38.15 22.59 8.85
N VAL A 30 37.28 21.92 8.10
CA VAL A 30 37.26 20.49 7.99
C VAL A 30 38.53 20.05 7.24
N PRO A 31 39.33 19.09 7.71
CA PRO A 31 40.49 18.62 6.99
C PRO A 31 40.05 18.03 5.63
N GLU A 32 40.74 18.42 4.58
CA GLU A 32 40.60 17.88 3.24
C GLU A 32 40.96 16.38 3.31
N GLY A 33 39.97 15.49 3.11
CA GLY A 33 40.17 14.03 3.11
C GLY A 33 39.08 13.18 3.77
N MET A 34 38.10 13.76 4.49
CA MET A 34 36.97 13.01 4.98
C MET A 34 35.87 12.96 3.89
N LYS A 35 35.80 11.87 3.14
CA LYS A 35 34.63 11.52 2.36
C LYS A 35 33.50 11.24 3.35
N THR A 36 32.60 12.20 3.55
CA THR A 36 31.31 11.92 4.18
C THR A 36 30.58 11.02 3.22
N GLU A 37 30.30 9.77 3.61
CA GLU A 37 29.28 8.96 2.99
C GLU A 37 27.92 9.63 3.26
N GLN A 38 27.61 10.67 2.48
CA GLN A 38 26.26 11.12 2.32
C GLN A 38 25.55 10.02 1.57
N GLY A 39 24.73 9.24 2.31
CA GLY A 39 23.84 8.26 1.71
C GLY A 39 23.05 8.95 0.61
N GLU A 40 23.41 8.64 -0.63
CA GLU A 40 22.74 9.11 -1.82
C GLU A 40 21.30 8.61 -1.74
N TRP A 41 20.35 9.48 -1.40
CA TRP A 41 18.92 9.21 -1.55
C TRP A 41 18.62 9.15 -3.05
N THR A 42 19.02 8.05 -3.69
CA THR A 42 18.68 7.80 -5.09
C THR A 42 17.18 7.60 -5.17
N THR A 43 16.46 8.62 -5.58
CA THR A 43 15.08 8.45 -6.01
C THR A 43 15.09 7.47 -7.18
N LYS A 44 14.51 6.27 -6.97
CA LYS A 44 14.39 5.26 -8.03
C LYS A 44 13.88 5.92 -9.31
N SER A 45 14.58 5.71 -10.41
CA SER A 45 14.19 6.22 -11.70
C SER A 45 12.82 5.68 -12.11
N LYS A 46 12.14 6.34 -13.04
CA LYS A 46 10.86 5.84 -13.58
C LYS A 46 11.00 4.40 -14.11
N LYS A 47 12.13 4.10 -14.76
CA LYS A 47 12.42 2.78 -15.32
C LYS A 47 12.61 1.71 -14.23
N ASP A 48 13.25 2.06 -13.10
CA ASP A 48 13.43 1.13 -11.98
C ASP A 48 12.09 0.84 -11.29
N LYS A 49 11.22 1.84 -11.19
CA LYS A 49 9.86 1.67 -10.66
C LYS A 49 9.01 0.78 -11.57
N GLU A 50 9.06 0.98 -12.88
CA GLU A 50 8.35 0.15 -13.85
C GLU A 50 8.84 -1.31 -13.79
N LYS A 51 10.14 -1.55 -13.67
CA LYS A 51 10.72 -2.89 -13.54
C LYS A 51 10.32 -3.56 -12.22
N ASP A 52 10.27 -2.83 -11.11
CA ASP A 52 9.79 -3.35 -9.83
C ASP A 52 8.30 -3.71 -9.89
N GLU A 53 7.47 -2.92 -10.57
CA GLU A 53 6.05 -3.20 -10.76
C GLU A 53 5.81 -4.44 -11.64
N GLU A 54 6.53 -4.59 -12.73
CA GLU A 54 6.48 -5.79 -13.56
C GLU A 54 6.93 -7.05 -12.79
N SER A 55 7.96 -6.94 -11.96
CA SER A 55 8.54 -8.06 -11.23
C SER A 55 7.56 -8.67 -10.23
N TRP A 56 6.93 -7.87 -9.36
CA TRP A 56 6.00 -8.41 -8.37
C TRP A 56 4.67 -8.88 -8.98
N GLN A 57 4.22 -8.27 -10.08
CA GLN A 57 3.02 -8.72 -10.78
C GLN A 57 3.24 -10.07 -11.44
N GLN A 58 4.42 -10.30 -12.01
CA GLN A 58 4.78 -11.62 -12.56
C GLN A 58 4.90 -12.67 -11.45
N GLU A 59 5.55 -12.35 -10.33
CA GLU A 59 5.63 -13.24 -9.15
C GLU A 59 4.23 -13.63 -8.64
N MET A 60 3.30 -12.68 -8.59
CA MET A 60 1.92 -12.93 -8.18
C MET A 60 1.21 -13.85 -9.20
N LEU A 61 1.39 -13.59 -10.51
CA LEU A 61 0.82 -14.43 -11.56
C LEU A 61 1.31 -15.87 -11.46
N ASP A 62 2.62 -16.04 -11.28
CA ASP A 62 3.24 -17.37 -11.17
C ASP A 62 2.68 -18.13 -9.95
N SER A 63 2.52 -17.45 -8.80
CA SER A 63 1.95 -18.01 -7.59
C SER A 63 0.49 -18.44 -7.79
N VAL A 64 -0.32 -17.59 -8.43
CA VAL A 64 -1.72 -17.88 -8.76
C VAL A 64 -1.81 -19.06 -9.72
N ASN A 65 -1.01 -19.08 -10.79
CA ASN A 65 -1.03 -20.13 -11.79
C ASN A 65 -0.49 -21.46 -11.25
N ALA A 66 0.45 -21.44 -10.31
CA ALA A 66 0.88 -22.63 -9.58
C ALA A 66 -0.26 -23.23 -8.76
N ALA A 67 -1.06 -22.40 -8.05
CA ALA A 67 -2.22 -22.85 -7.29
C ALA A 67 -3.31 -23.42 -8.23
N ARG A 68 -3.58 -22.75 -9.34
CA ARG A 68 -4.55 -23.21 -10.37
C ARG A 68 -4.12 -24.54 -10.99
N LYS A 69 -2.85 -24.66 -11.38
CA LYS A 69 -2.28 -25.91 -11.92
C LYS A 69 -2.44 -27.07 -10.92
N LYS A 70 -2.16 -26.82 -9.64
CA LYS A 70 -2.35 -27.83 -8.57
C LYS A 70 -3.79 -28.29 -8.43
N ALA A 71 -4.74 -27.41 -8.74
CA ALA A 71 -6.18 -27.68 -8.72
C ALA A 71 -6.74 -28.21 -10.06
N GLY A 72 -5.92 -28.39 -11.09
CA GLY A 72 -6.37 -28.82 -12.41
C GLY A 72 -7.10 -27.75 -13.22
N VAL A 73 -6.94 -26.46 -12.87
CA VAL A 73 -7.61 -25.32 -13.52
C VAL A 73 -6.66 -24.63 -14.49
N ALA A 74 -7.16 -24.20 -15.65
CA ALA A 74 -6.39 -23.50 -16.68
C ALA A 74 -5.73 -22.22 -16.12
N PRO A 75 -4.52 -21.87 -16.59
CA PRO A 75 -3.82 -20.69 -16.14
C PRO A 75 -4.56 -19.39 -16.53
N LEU A 76 -4.33 -18.32 -15.76
CA LEU A 76 -4.74 -16.96 -16.10
C LEU A 76 -3.62 -16.24 -16.82
N GLU A 77 -3.99 -15.25 -17.64
CA GLU A 77 -3.07 -14.33 -18.28
C GLU A 77 -3.22 -12.92 -17.72
N LEU A 78 -2.10 -12.20 -17.60
CA LEU A 78 -2.14 -10.78 -17.26
C LEU A 78 -2.83 -9.98 -18.37
N ASP A 79 -3.72 -9.08 -17.96
CA ASP A 79 -4.36 -8.12 -18.87
C ASP A 79 -4.12 -6.69 -18.37
N LYS A 80 -3.60 -5.84 -19.25
CA LYS A 80 -3.23 -4.46 -18.91
C LYS A 80 -4.43 -3.61 -18.48
N LYS A 81 -5.62 -3.82 -19.06
CA LYS A 81 -6.82 -3.07 -18.67
C LYS A 81 -7.35 -3.56 -17.32
N VAL A 82 -7.37 -4.87 -17.10
CA VAL A 82 -7.73 -5.46 -15.80
C VAL A 82 -6.72 -5.00 -14.73
N GLY A 83 -5.42 -4.92 -15.06
CA GLY A 83 -4.40 -4.35 -14.19
C GLY A 83 -4.64 -2.89 -13.81
N LYS A 84 -5.07 -2.05 -14.76
CA LYS A 84 -5.47 -0.66 -14.47
C LYS A 84 -6.64 -0.60 -13.50
N ALA A 85 -7.66 -1.45 -13.68
CA ALA A 85 -8.79 -1.54 -12.76
C ALA A 85 -8.34 -2.00 -11.36
N ALA A 86 -7.48 -3.01 -11.26
CA ALA A 86 -6.94 -3.48 -9.99
C ALA A 86 -6.12 -2.41 -9.28
N GLN A 87 -5.29 -1.64 -10.02
CA GLN A 87 -4.49 -0.55 -9.45
C GLN A 87 -5.37 0.60 -8.95
N LEU A 88 -6.42 0.96 -9.70
CA LEU A 88 -7.42 1.93 -9.24
C LEU A 88 -8.04 1.47 -7.92
N ARG A 89 -8.49 0.21 -7.84
CA ARG A 89 -9.08 -0.37 -6.63
C ARG A 89 -8.09 -0.41 -5.46
N ALA A 90 -6.82 -0.72 -5.67
CA ALA A 90 -5.81 -0.69 -4.62
C ALA A 90 -5.65 0.72 -4.03
N ASN A 91 -5.69 1.76 -4.85
CA ASN A 91 -5.70 3.15 -4.39
C ASN A 91 -6.97 3.51 -3.61
N GLU A 92 -8.13 3.03 -4.04
CA GLU A 92 -9.41 3.23 -3.34
C GLU A 92 -9.47 2.49 -2.00
N CYS A 93 -8.90 1.28 -1.91
CA CYS A 93 -8.82 0.50 -0.66
C CYS A 93 -8.02 1.20 0.45
N LYS A 94 -7.11 2.12 0.12
CA LYS A 94 -6.45 2.98 1.13
C LYS A 94 -7.43 3.93 1.83
N GLN A 95 -8.50 4.32 1.16
CA GLN A 95 -9.52 5.23 1.69
C GLN A 95 -10.64 4.45 2.38
N SER A 96 -11.05 3.33 1.77
CA SER A 96 -12.10 2.46 2.27
C SER A 96 -11.80 1.02 1.87
N TYR A 97 -11.44 0.19 2.85
CA TYR A 97 -11.16 -1.24 2.65
C TYR A 97 -12.47 -2.02 2.56
N ASP A 98 -13.08 -1.98 1.38
CA ASP A 98 -14.37 -2.59 1.09
C ASP A 98 -14.49 -2.97 -0.39
N HIS A 99 -15.36 -3.94 -0.73
CA HIS A 99 -15.70 -4.27 -2.12
C HIS A 99 -16.60 -3.22 -2.78
N THR A 100 -17.17 -2.32 -2.00
CA THR A 100 -17.84 -1.10 -2.48
C THR A 100 -16.79 0.00 -2.65
N ARG A 101 -16.82 0.67 -3.78
CA ARG A 101 -15.90 1.78 -4.07
C ARG A 101 -16.27 3.02 -3.23
N PRO A 102 -15.35 3.96 -2.98
CA PRO A 102 -15.64 5.20 -2.26
C PRO A 102 -16.79 6.04 -2.87
N ASN A 103 -17.06 5.85 -4.16
CA ASN A 103 -18.18 6.49 -4.86
C ASN A 103 -19.53 5.75 -4.72
N GLY A 104 -19.60 4.73 -3.85
CA GLY A 104 -20.80 3.92 -3.59
C GLY A 104 -21.10 2.85 -4.65
N LYS A 105 -20.31 2.75 -5.73
CA LYS A 105 -20.52 1.75 -6.79
C LYS A 105 -19.84 0.43 -6.44
N LYS A 106 -20.29 -0.66 -7.06
CA LYS A 106 -19.66 -1.98 -6.94
C LYS A 106 -18.25 -1.96 -7.57
N SER A 107 -17.32 -2.73 -7.03
CA SER A 107 -15.92 -2.81 -7.51
C SER A 107 -15.80 -3.16 -9.00
N LYS A 108 -16.75 -3.91 -9.57
CA LYS A 108 -16.78 -4.21 -11.01
C LYS A 108 -16.74 -2.98 -11.90
N THR A 109 -17.26 -1.84 -11.42
CA THR A 109 -17.25 -0.60 -12.22
C THR A 109 -15.84 -0.06 -12.48
N ALA A 110 -14.82 -0.54 -11.75
CA ALA A 110 -13.43 -0.25 -12.07
C ALA A 110 -12.98 -0.93 -13.39
N LEU A 111 -13.53 -2.11 -13.70
CA LEU A 111 -13.33 -2.76 -15.00
C LEU A 111 -14.03 -1.98 -16.11
N ASP A 112 -15.25 -1.49 -15.85
CA ASP A 112 -16.00 -0.65 -16.77
C ASP A 112 -15.23 0.64 -17.10
N ASP A 113 -14.70 1.32 -16.06
CA ASP A 113 -13.88 2.54 -16.18
C ASP A 113 -12.57 2.29 -16.95
N ALA A 114 -11.99 1.08 -16.84
CA ALA A 114 -10.79 0.68 -17.58
C ALA A 114 -11.07 0.22 -19.02
N GLY A 115 -12.34 0.20 -19.45
CA GLY A 115 -12.76 -0.23 -20.78
C GLY A 115 -12.56 -1.73 -21.00
N VAL A 116 -12.78 -2.56 -19.99
CA VAL A 116 -12.78 -4.03 -20.08
C VAL A 116 -14.19 -4.50 -20.47
N SER A 117 -14.28 -5.25 -21.55
CA SER A 117 -15.51 -5.96 -21.91
C SER A 117 -15.43 -7.38 -21.35
N TYR A 118 -16.32 -7.75 -20.43
CA TYR A 118 -16.29 -9.02 -19.73
C TYR A 118 -17.66 -9.67 -19.58
N SER A 119 -17.67 -10.98 -19.41
CA SER A 119 -18.89 -11.77 -19.09
C SER A 119 -18.90 -12.25 -17.64
N TRP A 120 -17.72 -12.45 -17.03
CA TRP A 120 -17.53 -12.82 -15.64
C TRP A 120 -16.45 -11.94 -15.02
N TRP A 121 -16.60 -11.65 -13.73
CA TRP A 121 -15.65 -10.85 -12.96
C TRP A 121 -15.58 -11.32 -11.52
N GLY A 122 -14.49 -10.99 -10.84
CA GLY A 122 -14.28 -11.20 -9.42
C GLY A 122 -13.24 -10.26 -8.86
N GLU A 123 -13.23 -10.10 -7.55
CA GLU A 123 -12.25 -9.28 -6.83
C GLU A 123 -11.79 -10.01 -5.58
N ASN A 124 -10.49 -9.99 -5.34
CA ASN A 124 -9.89 -10.27 -4.04
C ASN A 124 -9.19 -9.01 -3.56
N ILE A 125 -9.38 -8.65 -2.29
CA ILE A 125 -8.67 -7.55 -1.62
C ILE A 125 -7.95 -8.10 -0.40
N ASN A 126 -6.81 -7.50 -0.06
CA ASN A 126 -6.04 -7.82 1.15
C ASN A 126 -5.34 -6.56 1.63
N GLU A 127 -5.17 -6.44 2.96
CA GLU A 127 -4.44 -5.35 3.59
C GLU A 127 -3.33 -5.88 4.50
N LYS A 128 -2.32 -5.02 4.77
CA LYS A 128 -1.24 -5.25 5.75
C LYS A 128 -0.22 -6.33 5.38
N GLN A 129 -0.41 -7.08 4.31
CA GLN A 129 0.60 -8.02 3.84
C GLN A 129 1.76 -7.30 3.15
N LYS A 130 3.00 -7.72 3.43
CA LYS A 130 4.20 -7.02 2.93
C LYS A 130 4.77 -7.63 1.65
N THR A 131 4.44 -8.89 1.36
CA THR A 131 5.01 -9.65 0.25
C THR A 131 3.94 -10.33 -0.59
N VAL A 132 4.30 -10.71 -1.81
CA VAL A 132 3.45 -11.52 -2.70
C VAL A 132 3.11 -12.84 -2.01
N GLN A 133 4.09 -13.51 -1.42
CA GLN A 133 3.90 -14.80 -0.76
C GLN A 133 2.90 -14.70 0.39
N SER A 134 3.05 -13.72 1.29
CA SER A 134 2.12 -13.58 2.43
C SER A 134 0.72 -13.19 1.99
N THR A 135 0.60 -12.40 0.92
CA THR A 135 -0.69 -12.03 0.32
C THR A 135 -1.38 -13.26 -0.30
N MET A 136 -0.64 -14.02 -1.08
CA MET A 136 -1.16 -15.23 -1.72
C MET A 136 -1.57 -16.28 -0.69
N GLN A 137 -0.77 -16.48 0.37
CA GLN A 137 -1.11 -17.37 1.47
C GLN A 137 -2.43 -16.95 2.12
N SER A 138 -2.57 -15.68 2.50
CA SER A 138 -3.79 -15.14 3.10
C SER A 138 -5.02 -15.36 2.22
N TRP A 139 -4.90 -15.13 0.91
CA TRP A 139 -6.00 -15.39 -0.03
C TRP A 139 -6.33 -16.88 -0.12
N MET A 140 -5.34 -17.76 -0.13
CA MET A 140 -5.57 -19.21 -0.23
C MET A 140 -6.12 -19.84 1.06
N GLU A 141 -5.91 -19.21 2.22
CA GLU A 141 -6.51 -19.59 3.50
C GLU A 141 -7.99 -19.15 3.61
N SER A 142 -8.38 -18.11 2.88
CA SER A 142 -9.77 -17.63 2.82
C SER A 142 -10.59 -18.42 1.80
N LYS A 143 -11.69 -19.02 2.24
CA LYS A 143 -12.61 -19.79 1.37
C LYS A 143 -13.10 -18.97 0.16
N GLY A 144 -13.48 -17.70 0.38
CA GLY A 144 -13.99 -16.81 -0.67
C GLY A 144 -12.92 -16.40 -1.67
N HIS A 145 -11.76 -15.94 -1.17
CA HIS A 145 -10.66 -15.54 -2.05
C HIS A 145 -10.08 -16.71 -2.84
N LYS A 146 -9.92 -17.87 -2.20
CA LYS A 146 -9.50 -19.12 -2.86
C LYS A 146 -10.47 -19.52 -3.96
N ALA A 147 -11.79 -19.42 -3.71
CA ALA A 147 -12.79 -19.74 -4.73
C ALA A 147 -12.67 -18.83 -5.96
N ASN A 148 -12.35 -17.54 -5.80
CA ASN A 148 -12.07 -16.67 -6.92
C ASN A 148 -10.80 -17.09 -7.67
N ILE A 149 -9.70 -17.38 -6.97
CA ILE A 149 -8.43 -17.80 -7.59
C ILE A 149 -8.62 -19.07 -8.42
N LEU A 150 -9.40 -20.03 -7.94
CA LEU A 150 -9.61 -21.32 -8.58
C LEU A 150 -10.84 -21.37 -9.50
N ASN A 151 -11.49 -20.23 -9.75
CA ASN A 151 -12.67 -20.21 -10.62
C ASN A 151 -12.28 -20.40 -12.08
N GLU A 152 -12.83 -21.47 -12.70
CA GLU A 152 -12.55 -21.84 -14.09
C GLU A 152 -13.08 -20.84 -15.12
N LYS A 153 -14.06 -20.00 -14.72
CA LYS A 153 -14.67 -19.02 -15.62
C LYS A 153 -13.74 -17.86 -15.96
N TYR A 154 -12.72 -17.59 -15.15
CA TYR A 154 -11.80 -16.49 -15.41
C TYR A 154 -10.67 -16.92 -16.34
N THR A 155 -10.30 -16.01 -17.25
CA THR A 155 -9.20 -16.17 -18.20
C THR A 155 -8.15 -15.08 -18.07
N LYS A 156 -8.53 -13.92 -17.55
CA LYS A 156 -7.65 -12.75 -17.36
C LYS A 156 -7.60 -12.33 -15.91
N VAL A 157 -6.46 -11.80 -15.51
CA VAL A 157 -6.23 -11.24 -14.18
C VAL A 157 -5.42 -9.95 -14.30
N GLY A 158 -5.64 -9.07 -13.34
CA GLY A 158 -4.81 -7.89 -13.11
C GLY A 158 -4.58 -7.72 -11.62
N PHE A 159 -3.41 -7.19 -11.28
CA PHE A 159 -3.02 -6.94 -9.91
C PHE A 159 -2.80 -5.46 -9.67
N GLY A 160 -3.17 -5.00 -8.48
CA GLY A 160 -2.91 -3.65 -7.99
C GLY A 160 -2.32 -3.70 -6.60
N ARG A 161 -1.39 -2.80 -6.33
CA ARG A 161 -0.79 -2.63 -5.02
C ARG A 161 -0.66 -1.15 -4.70
N ALA A 162 -1.07 -0.76 -3.51
CA ALA A 162 -0.90 0.60 -3.02
C ALA A 162 -0.39 0.57 -1.58
N LYS A 163 0.31 1.63 -1.19
CA LYS A 163 0.86 1.78 0.15
C LYS A 163 0.29 3.07 0.75
N ASP A 164 -0.17 3.02 1.99
CA ASP A 164 -0.62 4.21 2.71
C ASP A 164 0.56 4.92 3.40
N GLU A 165 0.27 6.03 4.08
CA GLU A 165 1.25 6.84 4.82
C GLU A 165 1.87 6.08 6.00
N SER A 166 1.16 5.12 6.59
CA SER A 166 1.68 4.25 7.64
C SER A 166 2.65 3.18 7.13
N GLY A 167 2.74 3.03 5.81
CA GLY A 167 3.53 2.00 5.16
C GLY A 167 2.81 0.66 4.97
N SER A 168 1.51 0.58 5.29
CA SER A 168 0.70 -0.62 5.07
C SER A 168 0.35 -0.78 3.60
N TYR A 169 0.42 -2.02 3.11
CA TYR A 169 0.04 -2.32 1.74
C TYR A 169 -1.41 -2.75 1.63
N TYR A 170 -2.03 -2.35 0.52
CA TYR A 170 -3.34 -2.78 0.04
C TYR A 170 -3.14 -3.49 -1.29
N TRP A 171 -3.59 -4.71 -1.38
CA TRP A 171 -3.45 -5.58 -2.53
C TRP A 171 -4.82 -5.86 -3.13
N VAL A 172 -4.90 -5.79 -4.44
CA VAL A 172 -6.12 -6.11 -5.18
C VAL A 172 -5.80 -7.04 -6.33
N GLN A 173 -6.62 -8.05 -6.49
CA GLN A 173 -6.64 -8.96 -7.62
C GLN A 173 -8.02 -8.87 -8.27
N MET A 174 -8.05 -8.38 -9.51
CA MET A 174 -9.26 -8.39 -10.32
C MET A 174 -9.20 -9.48 -11.37
N PHE A 175 -10.30 -10.19 -11.51
CA PHE A 175 -10.46 -11.27 -12.48
C PHE A 175 -11.47 -10.88 -13.53
N ALA A 176 -11.29 -11.39 -14.75
CA ALA A 176 -12.25 -11.24 -15.83
C ALA A 176 -12.27 -12.47 -16.74
N LYS A 177 -13.45 -12.77 -17.31
CA LYS A 177 -13.58 -13.48 -18.57
C LYS A 177 -13.90 -12.44 -19.62
N THR A 178 -12.91 -12.05 -20.41
CA THR A 178 -13.12 -11.08 -21.51
C THR A 178 -13.97 -11.70 -22.63
N LYS A 179 -14.74 -10.85 -23.28
CA LYS A 179 -15.53 -11.21 -24.45
C LYS A 179 -14.69 -11.14 -25.70
#